data_922608d0e9058a1fd222187a0171a166
#
_entry.id   922608d0e9058a1fd222187a0171a166
#
_cell.length_a   1.000
_cell.length_b   1.000
_cell.length_c   1.000
_cell.angle_alpha   90.00
_cell.angle_beta   90.00
_cell.angle_gamma   90.00
#
_symmetry.space_group_name_H-M   'P 1'
#
loop_
_entity.id
_entity.type
_entity.pdbx_description
1 polymer ?
#
loop_
_entity_poly.entity_id
_entity_poly.type
_entity_poly.pdbx_seq_one_letter_code
_entity_poly.pdbx_strand_id
1 'polypeptide(L)'
;NVFDSKYDTNTIKEILQDSLFKSSNLIIGPLYSKNIKMMRVFSKNSHIPMISPYNIPSQALFNYPDLFKIQPSRSTQSKEMAIYIKNSKDDYNILLLSDVEDNKSKVYGNIFSDAFNDTIYLIKDSLKEVDSILPILLKRGDDWSHLLDKLSKKKSNLIIITSNQVPFLTYAFNKIIEF
;
A
#
# COMPACT_ATOMS: atom_id res chain seq x y z
N ASN A 1 -11.27 -20.41 19.47
CA ASN A 1 -12.68 -20.33 19.04
C ASN A 1 -12.76 -19.51 17.75
N VAL A 2 -13.68 -19.88 16.85
CA VAL A 2 -13.97 -19.14 15.61
C VAL A 2 -15.41 -18.66 15.68
N PHE A 3 -15.58 -17.36 15.38
CA PHE A 3 -16.91 -16.71 15.35
C PHE A 3 -17.15 -16.17 13.94
N ASP A 4 -18.22 -16.64 13.30
CA ASP A 4 -18.60 -16.15 11.98
C ASP A 4 -19.46 -14.87 12.10
N SER A 5 -18.91 -13.76 11.65
CA SER A 5 -19.57 -12.46 11.67
C SER A 5 -20.60 -12.25 10.55
N LYS A 6 -20.70 -13.18 9.60
CA LYS A 6 -21.65 -13.19 8.45
C LYS A 6 -21.74 -11.85 7.69
N TYR A 7 -20.66 -11.05 7.71
CA TYR A 7 -20.68 -9.68 7.17
C TYR A 7 -21.77 -8.79 7.76
N ASP A 8 -22.33 -9.16 8.91
CA ASP A 8 -23.46 -8.47 9.54
C ASP A 8 -23.09 -7.80 10.86
N THR A 9 -23.56 -6.56 11.04
CA THR A 9 -23.29 -5.77 12.24
C THR A 9 -24.08 -6.27 13.47
N ASN A 10 -25.26 -6.85 13.29
CA ASN A 10 -26.04 -7.40 14.40
C ASN A 10 -25.41 -8.66 14.94
N THR A 11 -24.94 -9.55 14.05
CA THR A 11 -24.16 -10.72 14.45
C THR A 11 -22.91 -10.33 15.25
N ILE A 12 -22.23 -9.25 14.89
CA ILE A 12 -21.10 -8.73 15.69
C ILE A 12 -21.57 -8.31 17.09
N LYS A 13 -22.71 -7.64 17.23
CA LYS A 13 -23.23 -7.27 18.56
C LYS A 13 -23.51 -8.49 19.45
N GLU A 14 -24.04 -9.56 18.85
CA GLU A 14 -24.27 -10.83 19.55
C GLU A 14 -22.95 -11.46 19.98
N ILE A 15 -21.96 -11.55 19.08
CA ILE A 15 -20.60 -12.05 19.37
C ILE A 15 -19.96 -11.27 20.53
N LEU A 16 -20.11 -9.94 20.57
CA LEU A 16 -19.57 -9.10 21.63
C LEU A 16 -20.24 -9.33 23.00
N GLN A 17 -21.41 -9.99 23.05
CA GLN A 17 -22.07 -10.38 24.30
C GLN A 17 -21.71 -11.80 24.74
N ASP A 18 -21.15 -12.62 23.84
CA ASP A 18 -20.79 -13.99 24.12
C ASP A 18 -19.70 -14.08 25.19
N SER A 19 -19.87 -14.98 26.16
CA SER A 19 -18.97 -15.13 27.28
C SER A 19 -17.60 -15.72 26.88
N LEU A 20 -17.58 -16.63 25.91
CA LEU A 20 -16.34 -17.20 25.38
C LEU A 20 -15.53 -16.15 24.59
N PHE A 21 -16.27 -15.27 23.87
CA PHE A 21 -15.61 -14.16 23.19
C PHE A 21 -14.99 -13.17 24.18
N LYS A 22 -15.73 -12.81 25.24
CA LYS A 22 -15.26 -11.90 26.31
C LYS A 22 -14.08 -12.46 27.11
N SER A 23 -13.93 -13.76 27.18
CA SER A 23 -12.81 -14.42 27.87
C SER A 23 -11.58 -14.63 26.97
N SER A 24 -11.60 -14.14 25.74
CA SER A 24 -10.48 -14.27 24.81
C SER A 24 -9.26 -13.42 25.27
N ASN A 25 -8.06 -13.94 25.04
CA ASN A 25 -6.82 -13.20 25.30
C ASN A 25 -6.31 -12.43 24.09
N LEU A 26 -6.84 -12.72 22.90
CA LEU A 26 -6.49 -12.11 21.63
C LEU A 26 -7.64 -12.26 20.64
N ILE A 27 -7.91 -11.21 19.89
CA ILE A 27 -8.88 -11.20 18.80
C ILE A 27 -8.13 -11.05 17.48
N ILE A 28 -8.37 -11.96 16.53
CA ILE A 28 -7.88 -11.85 15.15
C ILE A 28 -9.10 -11.60 14.26
N GLY A 29 -9.23 -10.39 13.73
CA GLY A 29 -10.39 -9.97 12.95
C GLY A 29 -10.85 -8.55 13.32
N PRO A 30 -12.02 -8.13 12.81
CA PRO A 30 -12.85 -8.83 11.82
C PRO A 30 -12.21 -8.81 10.44
N LEU A 31 -12.64 -9.70 9.55
CA LEU A 31 -12.18 -9.71 8.15
C LEU A 31 -12.75 -8.55 7.32
N TYR A 32 -13.79 -7.88 7.82
CA TYR A 32 -14.49 -6.81 7.10
C TYR A 32 -14.35 -5.46 7.81
N SER A 33 -13.92 -4.46 7.06
CA SER A 33 -13.60 -3.11 7.56
C SER A 33 -14.79 -2.41 8.26
N LYS A 34 -16.03 -2.68 7.81
CA LYS A 34 -17.22 -2.03 8.39
C LYS A 34 -17.42 -2.37 9.88
N ASN A 35 -16.95 -3.54 10.32
CA ASN A 35 -17.11 -4.02 11.69
C ASN A 35 -15.95 -3.57 12.62
N ILE A 36 -14.87 -3.06 12.07
CA ILE A 36 -13.68 -2.65 12.84
C ILE A 36 -14.00 -1.58 13.87
N LYS A 37 -14.86 -0.61 13.54
CA LYS A 37 -15.21 0.48 14.48
C LYS A 37 -15.78 -0.05 15.79
N MET A 38 -16.67 -1.04 15.73
CA MET A 38 -17.31 -1.63 16.92
C MET A 38 -16.31 -2.52 17.67
N MET A 39 -15.59 -3.36 16.95
CA MET A 39 -14.62 -4.30 17.51
C MET A 39 -13.47 -3.58 18.25
N ARG A 40 -12.92 -2.50 17.68
CA ARG A 40 -11.83 -1.74 18.33
C ARG A 40 -12.29 -1.04 19.62
N VAL A 41 -13.56 -0.58 19.69
CA VAL A 41 -14.12 -0.02 20.93
C VAL A 41 -14.21 -1.10 21.99
N PHE A 42 -14.70 -2.29 21.62
CA PHE A 42 -14.74 -3.44 22.53
C PHE A 42 -13.32 -3.82 23.01
N SER A 43 -12.37 -4.00 22.08
CA SER A 43 -10.97 -4.31 22.39
C SER A 43 -10.37 -3.33 23.40
N LYS A 44 -10.56 -2.02 23.18
CA LYS A 44 -10.10 -0.98 24.10
C LYS A 44 -10.74 -1.10 25.48
N ASN A 45 -12.05 -1.31 25.57
CA ASN A 45 -12.79 -1.34 26.82
C ASN A 45 -12.51 -2.62 27.64
N SER A 46 -12.25 -3.72 26.96
CA SER A 46 -11.93 -5.02 27.58
C SER A 46 -10.44 -5.27 27.78
N HIS A 47 -9.58 -4.38 27.24
CA HIS A 47 -8.12 -4.56 27.21
C HIS A 47 -7.69 -5.87 26.54
N ILE A 48 -8.46 -6.36 25.57
CA ILE A 48 -8.13 -7.55 24.79
C ILE A 48 -7.43 -7.10 23.50
N PRO A 49 -6.17 -7.46 23.27
CA PRO A 49 -5.47 -7.12 22.03
C PRO A 49 -6.23 -7.60 20.78
N MET A 50 -6.30 -6.74 19.76
CA MET A 50 -6.97 -7.07 18.51
C MET A 50 -6.03 -6.86 17.32
N ILE A 51 -5.88 -7.88 16.49
CA ILE A 51 -5.12 -7.83 15.25
C ILE A 51 -6.09 -7.76 14.08
N SER A 52 -6.04 -6.68 13.30
CA SER A 52 -6.80 -6.58 12.05
C SER A 52 -5.98 -7.15 10.90
N PRO A 53 -6.43 -8.24 10.25
CA PRO A 53 -5.81 -8.76 9.04
C PRO A 53 -6.13 -7.91 7.81
N TYR A 54 -7.12 -7.01 7.94
CA TYR A 54 -7.53 -6.12 6.87
C TYR A 54 -6.73 -4.81 6.88
N ASN A 55 -6.49 -4.26 5.70
CA ASN A 55 -5.79 -2.96 5.59
C ASN A 55 -6.72 -1.83 6.06
N ILE A 56 -6.46 -1.33 7.25
CA ILE A 56 -7.16 -0.19 7.85
C ILE A 56 -6.30 1.07 7.79
N PRO A 57 -6.92 2.26 7.68
CA PRO A 57 -6.17 3.51 7.76
C PRO A 57 -5.37 3.61 9.06
N SER A 58 -4.16 4.16 9.01
CA SER A 58 -3.31 4.31 10.21
C SER A 58 -3.98 5.17 11.29
N GLN A 59 -4.82 6.13 10.90
CA GLN A 59 -5.62 6.95 11.80
C GLN A 59 -6.62 6.11 12.64
N ALA A 60 -7.00 4.92 12.17
CA ALA A 60 -7.87 4.02 12.94
C ALA A 60 -7.21 3.46 14.20
N LEU A 61 -5.87 3.51 14.27
CA LEU A 61 -5.09 3.06 15.43
C LEU A 61 -5.00 4.13 16.53
N PHE A 62 -5.23 5.41 16.18
CA PHE A 62 -5.15 6.48 17.16
C PHE A 62 -6.18 6.28 18.28
N ASN A 63 -5.74 6.44 19.52
CA ASN A 63 -6.54 6.20 20.72
C ASN A 63 -7.00 4.75 20.97
N TYR A 64 -6.45 3.77 20.22
CA TYR A 64 -6.72 2.35 20.37
C TYR A 64 -5.41 1.56 20.51
N PRO A 65 -4.76 1.60 21.69
CA PRO A 65 -3.43 0.99 21.90
C PRO A 65 -3.43 -0.53 21.72
N ASP A 66 -4.58 -1.17 21.93
CA ASP A 66 -4.74 -2.62 21.81
C ASP A 66 -5.07 -3.07 20.37
N LEU A 67 -5.15 -2.12 19.41
CA LEU A 67 -5.42 -2.43 18.01
C LEU A 67 -4.13 -2.46 17.18
N PHE A 68 -3.86 -3.60 16.55
CA PHE A 68 -2.74 -3.82 15.66
C PHE A 68 -3.23 -4.09 14.24
N LYS A 69 -2.46 -3.72 13.23
CA LYS A 69 -2.68 -4.11 11.85
C LYS A 69 -1.49 -4.87 11.29
N ILE A 70 -1.76 -5.92 10.50
CA ILE A 70 -0.70 -6.73 9.88
C ILE A 70 -0.14 -6.01 8.65
N GLN A 71 -1.03 -5.46 7.81
CA GLN A 71 -0.61 -4.82 6.57
C GLN A 71 -0.11 -3.40 6.82
N PRO A 72 1.08 -3.03 6.35
CA PRO A 72 1.53 -1.65 6.38
C PRO A 72 0.62 -0.75 5.53
N SER A 73 0.66 0.55 5.78
CA SER A 73 -0.05 1.51 4.93
C SER A 73 0.49 1.49 3.50
N ARG A 74 -0.31 1.87 2.52
CA ARG A 74 0.18 1.99 1.14
C ARG A 74 1.31 3.01 1.02
N SER A 75 1.27 4.09 1.80
CA SER A 75 2.37 5.04 1.89
C SER A 75 3.67 4.39 2.36
N THR A 76 3.59 3.55 3.40
CA THR A 76 4.74 2.76 3.87
C THR A 76 5.22 1.78 2.80
N GLN A 77 4.29 1.07 2.15
CA GLN A 77 4.63 0.13 1.07
C GLN A 77 5.35 0.84 -0.09
N SER A 78 4.85 2.01 -0.51
CA SER A 78 5.46 2.81 -1.58
C SER A 78 6.89 3.25 -1.21
N LYS A 79 7.08 3.73 0.01
CA LYS A 79 8.37 4.14 0.55
C LYS A 79 9.36 2.96 0.61
N GLU A 80 8.95 1.85 1.23
CA GLU A 80 9.82 0.68 1.40
C GLU A 80 10.16 0.01 0.06
N MET A 81 9.23 0.03 -0.91
CA MET A 81 9.50 -0.44 -2.27
C MET A 81 10.58 0.41 -2.94
N ALA A 82 10.52 1.74 -2.81
CA ALA A 82 11.53 2.63 -3.34
C ALA A 82 12.92 2.33 -2.74
N ILE A 83 12.99 2.19 -1.41
CA ILE A 83 14.22 1.85 -0.69
C ILE A 83 14.75 0.48 -1.14
N TYR A 84 13.87 -0.52 -1.26
CA TYR A 84 14.24 -1.87 -1.69
C TYR A 84 14.85 -1.87 -3.10
N ILE A 85 14.19 -1.20 -4.07
CA ILE A 85 14.66 -1.12 -5.45
C ILE A 85 15.99 -0.37 -5.52
N LYS A 86 16.12 0.74 -4.80
CA LYS A 86 17.35 1.51 -4.74
C LYS A 86 18.54 0.70 -4.20
N ASN A 87 18.28 -0.17 -3.23
CA ASN A 87 19.30 -1.03 -2.62
C ASN A 87 19.53 -2.33 -3.40
N SER A 88 18.73 -2.62 -4.44
CA SER A 88 18.99 -3.76 -5.30
C SER A 88 20.30 -3.57 -6.05
N LYS A 89 20.98 -4.68 -6.36
CA LYS A 89 22.23 -4.65 -7.16
C LYS A 89 21.95 -4.48 -8.65
N ASP A 90 20.68 -4.57 -9.05
CA ASP A 90 20.27 -4.52 -10.44
C ASP A 90 20.23 -3.07 -10.93
N ASP A 91 20.73 -2.86 -12.13
CA ASP A 91 20.74 -1.55 -12.80
C ASP A 91 19.51 -1.42 -13.70
N TYR A 92 18.39 -1.02 -13.11
CA TYR A 92 17.14 -0.82 -13.84
C TYR A 92 17.02 0.59 -14.42
N ASN A 93 16.40 0.69 -15.60
CA ASN A 93 15.74 1.92 -16.04
C ASN A 93 14.33 1.95 -15.44
N ILE A 94 14.03 2.89 -14.57
CA ILE A 94 12.79 2.91 -13.78
C ILE A 94 11.82 3.91 -14.37
N LEU A 95 10.62 3.43 -14.73
CA LEU A 95 9.49 4.26 -15.12
C LEU A 95 8.42 4.18 -14.03
N LEU A 96 8.18 5.30 -13.36
CA LEU A 96 7.18 5.43 -12.30
C LEU A 96 5.91 6.05 -12.88
N LEU A 97 4.86 5.25 -13.05
CA LEU A 97 3.61 5.66 -13.68
C LEU A 97 2.53 5.92 -12.64
N SER A 98 1.92 7.10 -12.71
CA SER A 98 0.84 7.51 -11.80
C SER A 98 -0.39 7.96 -12.59
N ASP A 99 -1.57 7.54 -12.12
CA ASP A 99 -2.85 7.97 -12.67
C ASP A 99 -3.15 9.42 -12.27
N VAL A 100 -3.27 10.30 -13.26
CA VAL A 100 -3.55 11.73 -13.04
C VAL A 100 -4.96 11.97 -12.47
N GLU A 101 -5.89 11.05 -12.68
CA GLU A 101 -7.27 11.16 -12.21
C GLU A 101 -7.43 10.57 -10.78
N ASP A 102 -6.44 9.81 -10.29
CA ASP A 102 -6.44 9.28 -8.91
C ASP A 102 -5.43 10.04 -8.02
N ASN A 103 -5.96 10.87 -7.13
CA ASN A 103 -5.13 11.61 -6.17
C ASN A 103 -4.28 10.71 -5.28
N LYS A 104 -4.75 9.50 -4.95
CA LYS A 104 -3.97 8.53 -4.17
C LYS A 104 -2.79 8.01 -4.96
N SER A 105 -2.99 7.73 -6.24
CA SER A 105 -1.92 7.32 -7.15
C SER A 105 -0.80 8.37 -7.19
N LYS A 106 -1.15 9.64 -7.34
CA LYS A 106 -0.19 10.76 -7.31
C LYS A 106 0.57 10.84 -5.98
N VAL A 107 -0.14 10.74 -4.86
CA VAL A 107 0.49 10.75 -3.53
C VAL A 107 1.47 9.60 -3.36
N TYR A 108 1.12 8.39 -3.77
CA TYR A 108 2.00 7.23 -3.66
C TYR A 108 3.20 7.32 -4.61
N GLY A 109 3.00 7.88 -5.81
CA GLY A 109 4.08 8.17 -6.74
C GLY A 109 5.09 9.17 -6.15
N ASN A 110 4.61 10.26 -5.57
CA ASN A 110 5.49 11.24 -4.91
C ASN A 110 6.24 10.63 -3.71
N ILE A 111 5.55 9.87 -2.85
CA ILE A 111 6.21 9.19 -1.72
C ILE A 111 7.31 8.24 -2.21
N PHE A 112 7.06 7.50 -3.30
CA PHE A 112 8.07 6.65 -3.91
C PHE A 112 9.26 7.47 -4.40
N SER A 113 8.99 8.50 -5.20
CA SER A 113 9.97 9.41 -5.78
C SER A 113 10.84 10.05 -4.69
N ASP A 114 10.23 10.64 -3.67
CA ASP A 114 10.93 11.27 -2.56
C ASP A 114 11.83 10.26 -1.84
N ALA A 115 11.30 9.09 -1.48
CA ALA A 115 12.07 8.05 -0.80
C ALA A 115 13.21 7.49 -1.67
N PHE A 116 13.03 7.43 -2.98
CA PHE A 116 14.07 7.00 -3.91
C PHE A 116 15.16 8.06 -4.05
N ASN A 117 14.79 9.32 -4.16
CA ASN A 117 15.71 10.46 -4.40
C ASN A 117 16.42 10.90 -3.11
N ASP A 118 15.72 10.97 -1.96
CA ASP A 118 16.25 11.49 -0.68
C ASP A 118 17.26 10.56 0.00
N THR A 119 17.31 9.29 -0.42
CA THR A 119 18.19 8.34 0.23
C THR A 119 19.64 8.53 -0.25
N ILE A 120 20.37 9.42 0.38
CA ILE A 120 21.83 9.49 0.26
C ILE A 120 22.40 8.31 1.05
N TYR A 121 22.55 7.16 0.41
CA TYR A 121 23.34 6.07 0.98
C TYR A 121 24.82 6.32 0.68
N LEU A 122 25.58 6.53 1.73
CA LEU A 122 27.02 6.35 1.72
C LEU A 122 27.31 4.85 1.49
N ILE A 123 27.26 4.40 0.23
CA ILE A 123 27.90 3.16 -0.15
C ILE A 123 29.38 3.48 -0.20
N LYS A 124 30.18 2.77 0.60
CA LYS A 124 31.63 2.87 0.69
C LYS A 124 32.25 3.37 -0.62
N ASP A 125 32.83 4.57 -0.54
CA ASP A 125 33.81 5.14 -1.46
C ASP A 125 33.42 5.53 -2.90
N SER A 126 32.14 5.63 -3.26
CA SER A 126 31.78 6.30 -4.52
C SER A 126 30.36 6.93 -4.44
N LEU A 127 30.30 8.25 -4.67
CA LEU A 127 29.08 8.95 -4.99
C LEU A 127 28.61 8.46 -6.38
N LYS A 128 27.67 7.53 -6.44
CA LYS A 128 26.93 7.29 -7.66
C LYS A 128 25.84 8.37 -7.72
N GLU A 129 25.94 9.26 -8.72
CA GLU A 129 24.80 10.07 -9.14
C GLU A 129 23.69 9.10 -9.55
N VAL A 130 22.64 9.03 -8.75
CA VAL A 130 21.44 8.29 -9.12
C VAL A 130 20.54 9.28 -9.81
N ASP A 131 20.20 9.01 -11.07
CA ASP A 131 19.21 9.80 -11.80
C ASP A 131 17.94 9.93 -10.96
N SER A 132 17.47 11.18 -10.78
CA SER A 132 16.26 11.42 -10.01
C SER A 132 15.05 10.84 -10.74
N ILE A 133 14.21 10.13 -10.01
CA ILE A 133 12.98 9.55 -10.55
C ILE A 133 11.82 10.47 -10.20
N LEU A 134 11.03 10.83 -11.20
CA LEU A 134 9.80 11.59 -11.03
C LEU A 134 8.60 10.79 -11.55
N PRO A 135 7.41 10.90 -10.91
CA PRO A 135 6.22 10.27 -11.40
C PRO A 135 5.82 10.82 -12.78
N ILE A 136 5.58 9.92 -13.73
CA ILE A 136 4.99 10.25 -15.02
C ILE A 136 3.47 10.19 -14.84
N LEU A 137 2.82 11.35 -14.94
CA LEU A 137 1.38 11.46 -14.79
C LEU A 137 0.69 11.10 -16.10
N LEU A 138 -0.13 10.08 -16.07
CA LEU A 138 -0.80 9.52 -17.24
C LEU A 138 -2.30 9.50 -17.03
N LYS A 139 -3.03 9.68 -18.12
CA LYS A 139 -4.48 9.56 -18.16
C LYS A 139 -4.88 8.40 -19.07
N ARG A 140 -5.91 7.68 -18.66
CA ARG A 140 -6.51 6.65 -19.50
C ARG A 140 -7.12 7.29 -20.77
N GLY A 141 -6.83 6.73 -21.93
CA GLY A 141 -7.29 7.22 -23.22
C GLY A 141 -6.34 8.20 -23.92
N ASP A 142 -5.30 8.69 -23.23
CA ASP A 142 -4.28 9.51 -23.87
C ASP A 142 -3.31 8.64 -24.71
N ASP A 143 -2.56 9.31 -25.57
CA ASP A 143 -1.44 8.68 -26.28
C ASP A 143 -0.22 8.55 -25.36
N TRP A 144 0.22 7.32 -25.14
CA TRP A 144 1.38 7.01 -24.31
C TRP A 144 2.66 6.71 -25.11
N SER A 145 2.65 6.94 -26.44
CA SER A 145 3.80 6.67 -27.31
C SER A 145 5.10 7.33 -26.85
N HIS A 146 5.00 8.49 -26.20
CA HIS A 146 6.14 9.19 -25.58
C HIS A 146 6.87 8.39 -24.49
N LEU A 147 6.26 7.32 -23.95
CA LEU A 147 6.94 6.41 -23.01
C LEU A 147 8.01 5.55 -23.71
N LEU A 148 7.85 5.29 -25.03
CA LEU A 148 8.83 4.53 -25.80
C LEU A 148 10.22 5.19 -25.76
N ASP A 149 10.26 6.52 -25.82
CA ASP A 149 11.52 7.27 -25.77
C ASP A 149 12.20 7.20 -24.39
N LYS A 150 11.43 6.82 -23.37
CA LYS A 150 11.92 6.65 -21.99
C LYS A 150 12.38 5.23 -21.70
N LEU A 151 12.11 4.27 -22.57
CA LEU A 151 12.57 2.90 -22.41
C LEU A 151 14.04 2.78 -22.74
N SER A 152 14.77 2.09 -21.89
CA SER A 152 16.18 1.79 -22.15
C SER A 152 16.31 0.58 -23.09
N LYS A 153 17.19 0.70 -24.10
CA LYS A 153 17.58 -0.42 -24.94
C LYS A 153 18.78 -1.21 -24.36
N LYS A 154 19.39 -0.68 -23.30
CA LYS A 154 20.62 -1.26 -22.70
C LYS A 154 20.40 -1.87 -21.34
N LYS A 155 19.36 -1.40 -20.61
CA LYS A 155 19.02 -1.84 -19.24
C LYS A 155 17.65 -2.50 -19.24
N SER A 156 17.40 -3.36 -18.28
CA SER A 156 16.06 -3.85 -18.01
C SER A 156 15.15 -2.71 -17.56
N ASN A 157 13.97 -2.60 -18.14
CA ASN A 157 13.00 -1.58 -17.79
C ASN A 157 12.12 -2.09 -16.64
N LEU A 158 12.11 -1.37 -15.53
CA LEU A 158 11.25 -1.63 -14.38
C LEU A 158 10.12 -0.61 -14.38
N ILE A 159 8.91 -1.08 -14.64
CA ILE A 159 7.71 -0.22 -14.68
C ILE A 159 6.94 -0.38 -13.38
N ILE A 160 6.77 0.72 -12.65
CA ILE A 160 6.07 0.78 -11.37
C ILE A 160 4.79 1.59 -11.57
N ILE A 161 3.65 0.98 -11.24
CA ILE A 161 2.35 1.63 -11.35
C ILE A 161 1.78 1.86 -9.96
N THR A 162 1.51 3.10 -9.58
CA THR A 162 1.06 3.47 -8.24
C THR A 162 -0.47 3.48 -8.08
N SER A 163 -1.23 3.39 -9.17
CA SER A 163 -2.69 3.28 -9.13
C SER A 163 -3.16 1.86 -8.79
N ASN A 164 -4.28 1.77 -8.10
CA ASN A 164 -5.01 0.51 -7.88
C ASN A 164 -6.38 0.49 -8.59
N GLN A 165 -6.63 1.47 -9.44
CA GLN A 165 -7.85 1.55 -10.23
C GLN A 165 -7.79 0.53 -11.38
N VAL A 166 -8.66 -0.48 -11.33
CA VAL A 166 -8.66 -1.56 -12.33
C VAL A 166 -8.72 -1.04 -13.77
N PRO A 167 -9.57 -0.04 -14.13
CA PRO A 167 -9.60 0.48 -15.48
C PRO A 167 -8.28 1.10 -15.95
N PHE A 168 -7.55 1.79 -15.04
CA PHE A 168 -6.25 2.36 -15.37
C PHE A 168 -5.20 1.26 -15.52
N LEU A 169 -5.17 0.29 -14.61
CA LEU A 169 -4.24 -0.84 -14.66
C LEU A 169 -4.40 -1.63 -15.96
N THR A 170 -5.64 -1.97 -16.35
CA THR A 170 -5.92 -2.70 -17.59
C THR A 170 -5.43 -1.90 -18.81
N TYR A 171 -5.70 -0.60 -18.84
CA TYR A 171 -5.23 0.26 -19.93
C TYR A 171 -3.70 0.33 -19.97
N ALA A 172 -3.05 0.50 -18.81
CA ALA A 172 -1.61 0.56 -18.70
C ALA A 172 -0.94 -0.74 -19.19
N PHE A 173 -1.42 -1.91 -18.74
CA PHE A 173 -0.89 -3.19 -19.18
C PHE A 173 -1.03 -3.39 -20.70
N ASN A 174 -2.18 -3.05 -21.27
CA ASN A 174 -2.38 -3.16 -22.71
C ASN A 174 -1.38 -2.27 -23.47
N LYS A 175 -1.19 -1.02 -23.01
CA LYS A 175 -0.25 -0.10 -23.66
C LYS A 175 1.21 -0.55 -23.53
N ILE A 176 1.61 -1.08 -22.39
CA ILE A 176 2.97 -1.59 -22.17
C ILE A 176 3.25 -2.83 -23.05
N ILE A 177 2.25 -3.67 -23.31
CA ILE A 177 2.41 -4.86 -24.17
C ILE A 177 2.47 -4.47 -25.67
N GLU A 178 1.86 -3.34 -26.06
CA GLU A 178 1.95 -2.80 -27.42
C GLU A 178 3.36 -2.25 -27.74
N PHE A 179 4.20 -1.99 -26.73
CA PHE A 179 5.57 -1.48 -26.84
C PHE A 179 6.62 -2.59 -27.00
#